data_05a48f45094ce07765833579e168c139
#
_entry.id   05a48f45094ce07765833579e168c139
#
_cell.length_a   1.000
_cell.length_b   1.000
_cell.length_c   1.000
_cell.angle_alpha   90.00
_cell.angle_beta   90.00
_cell.angle_gamma   90.00
#
_symmetry.space_group_name_H-M   'P 1'
#
loop_
_entity.id
_entity.type
_entity.pdbx_description
1 polymer ?
#
loop_
_entity_poly.entity_id
_entity_poly.type
_entity_poly.pdbx_seq_one_letter_code
_entity_poly.pdbx_strand_id
1 'polypeptide(L)'
;MKKISLILIFVLTFLFVDAARMYRGNSTYISDCEYTYSNGKVYRGNSTYIYDIMFTYYNNNIYNRNSTYSSDIICKYINGKCYKGNSTYISDVLWTYHNNRIYKGNSTYISDCILTVANNHVYQGNSTYSSDIIMTYECYIPMSVLIICAMNLQ
;
A
#
# COMPACT_ATOMS: atom_id res chain seq x y z
N MET A 1 31.33 -51.88 1.27
CA MET A 1 30.69 -50.71 1.90
C MET A 1 30.28 -49.74 0.81
N LYS A 2 28.98 -49.63 0.50
CA LYS A 2 28.46 -48.72 -0.53
C LYS A 2 28.31 -47.31 0.10
N LYS A 3 29.02 -46.33 -0.48
CA LYS A 3 28.87 -44.92 -0.09
C LYS A 3 27.55 -44.40 -0.67
N ILE A 4 26.59 -44.11 0.21
CA ILE A 4 25.35 -43.42 -0.15
C ILE A 4 25.70 -41.93 -0.27
N SER A 5 25.72 -41.44 -1.51
CA SER A 5 25.86 -39.99 -1.79
C SER A 5 24.54 -39.34 -1.54
N LEU A 6 24.46 -38.54 -0.48
CA LEU A 6 23.27 -37.74 -0.14
C LEU A 6 23.24 -36.51 -1.06
N ILE A 7 22.46 -36.59 -2.13
CA ILE A 7 22.22 -35.42 -3.00
C ILE A 7 21.23 -34.53 -2.27
N LEU A 8 21.75 -33.42 -1.72
CA LEU A 8 20.94 -32.34 -1.12
C LEU A 8 20.27 -31.58 -2.28
N ILE A 9 19.01 -31.89 -2.57
CA ILE A 9 18.21 -31.15 -3.53
C ILE A 9 17.80 -29.84 -2.86
N PHE A 10 18.49 -28.75 -3.18
CA PHE A 10 18.07 -27.40 -2.82
C PHE A 10 16.85 -27.05 -3.70
N VAL A 11 15.63 -27.28 -3.18
CA VAL A 11 14.44 -26.77 -3.81
C VAL A 11 14.41 -25.27 -3.56
N LEU A 12 14.88 -24.51 -4.56
CA LEU A 12 14.71 -23.06 -4.60
C LEU A 12 13.22 -22.81 -4.83
N THR A 13 12.44 -22.67 -3.75
CA THR A 13 11.09 -22.12 -3.85
C THR A 13 11.24 -20.66 -4.22
N PHE A 14 11.13 -20.35 -5.51
CA PHE A 14 10.84 -18.99 -5.94
C PHE A 14 9.49 -18.63 -5.33
N LEU A 15 9.50 -17.85 -4.28
CA LEU A 15 8.32 -17.12 -3.84
C LEU A 15 8.03 -16.13 -4.98
N PHE A 16 7.16 -16.54 -5.90
CA PHE A 16 6.49 -15.58 -6.76
C PHE A 16 5.72 -14.68 -5.82
N VAL A 17 6.21 -13.46 -5.62
CA VAL A 17 5.41 -12.43 -4.98
C VAL A 17 4.33 -12.10 -6.00
N ASP A 18 3.19 -12.78 -5.87
CA ASP A 18 2.03 -12.47 -6.68
C ASP A 18 1.72 -10.98 -6.53
N ALA A 19 1.37 -10.36 -7.64
CA ALA A 19 0.97 -8.98 -7.64
C ALA A 19 -0.26 -8.81 -6.73
N ALA A 20 -0.17 -7.97 -5.71
CA ALA A 20 -1.28 -7.70 -4.81
C ALA A 20 -2.27 -6.73 -5.46
N ARG A 21 -3.54 -7.11 -5.54
CA ARG A 21 -4.59 -6.29 -6.15
C ARG A 21 -5.40 -5.55 -5.09
N MET A 22 -5.87 -4.39 -5.48
CA MET A 22 -6.74 -3.52 -4.70
C MET A 22 -8.00 -3.23 -5.52
N TYR A 23 -9.15 -3.55 -4.94
CA TYR A 23 -10.45 -3.49 -5.61
C TYR A 23 -11.30 -2.39 -5.01
N ARG A 24 -12.17 -1.77 -5.82
CA ARG A 24 -13.13 -0.78 -5.37
C ARG A 24 -14.18 -1.40 -4.45
N GLY A 25 -14.44 -0.76 -3.31
CA GLY A 25 -15.46 -1.19 -2.37
C GLY A 25 -15.24 -2.61 -1.85
N ASN A 26 -16.33 -3.33 -1.61
CA ASN A 26 -16.34 -4.72 -1.14
C ASN A 26 -16.33 -5.72 -2.30
N SER A 27 -15.51 -5.49 -3.32
CA SER A 27 -15.38 -6.37 -4.49
C SER A 27 -14.08 -7.17 -4.45
N THR A 28 -14.11 -8.31 -5.14
CA THR A 28 -12.93 -9.14 -5.47
C THR A 28 -12.92 -9.52 -6.95
N TYR A 29 -13.81 -8.93 -7.74
CA TYR A 29 -13.86 -9.16 -9.18
C TYR A 29 -12.76 -8.39 -9.90
N ILE A 30 -12.11 -9.03 -10.86
CA ILE A 30 -11.00 -8.44 -11.61
C ILE A 30 -11.40 -7.15 -12.39
N SER A 31 -12.68 -7.04 -12.77
CA SER A 31 -13.24 -5.84 -13.39
C SER A 31 -13.21 -4.61 -12.49
N ASP A 32 -13.21 -4.82 -11.17
CA ASP A 32 -13.23 -3.78 -10.15
C ASP A 32 -11.85 -3.50 -9.56
N CYS A 33 -10.80 -4.10 -10.15
CA CYS A 33 -9.42 -3.86 -9.75
C CYS A 33 -9.02 -2.43 -10.13
N GLU A 34 -8.74 -1.62 -9.13
CA GLU A 34 -8.31 -0.23 -9.28
C GLU A 34 -6.80 -0.08 -9.34
N TYR A 35 -6.10 -0.92 -8.57
CA TYR A 35 -4.64 -0.88 -8.50
C TYR A 35 -4.06 -2.28 -8.35
N THR A 36 -2.87 -2.46 -8.90
CA THR A 36 -2.01 -3.62 -8.69
C THR A 36 -0.68 -3.16 -8.10
N TYR A 37 -0.27 -3.75 -6.98
CA TYR A 37 1.04 -3.51 -6.37
C TYR A 37 1.98 -4.68 -6.68
N SER A 38 3.11 -4.40 -7.32
CA SER A 38 4.12 -5.41 -7.64
C SER A 38 5.51 -4.78 -7.70
N ASN A 39 6.49 -5.41 -7.05
CA ASN A 39 7.90 -5.00 -7.09
C ASN A 39 8.14 -3.51 -6.79
N GLY A 40 7.48 -2.99 -5.75
CA GLY A 40 7.61 -1.60 -5.35
C GLY A 40 6.89 -0.61 -6.25
N LYS A 41 6.04 -1.06 -7.16
CA LYS A 41 5.29 -0.20 -8.09
C LYS A 41 3.80 -0.41 -7.95
N VAL A 42 3.04 0.68 -8.04
CA VAL A 42 1.58 0.69 -8.09
C VAL A 42 1.16 0.99 -9.51
N TYR A 43 0.41 0.09 -10.11
CA TYR A 43 -0.12 0.18 -11.46
C TYR A 43 -1.61 0.47 -11.40
N ARG A 44 -2.14 1.15 -12.43
CA ARG A 44 -3.57 1.35 -12.61
C ARG A 44 -4.24 0.06 -13.04
N GLY A 45 -5.35 -0.30 -12.40
CA GLY A 45 -6.13 -1.49 -12.74
C GLY A 45 -5.36 -2.79 -12.54
N ASN A 46 -5.80 -3.84 -13.23
CA ASN A 46 -5.12 -5.14 -13.26
C ASN A 46 -4.00 -5.16 -14.32
N SER A 47 -2.97 -4.36 -14.10
CA SER A 47 -1.85 -4.20 -15.03
C SER A 47 -0.51 -4.33 -14.32
N THR A 48 0.53 -4.66 -15.08
CA THR A 48 1.93 -4.60 -14.68
C THR A 48 2.79 -3.93 -15.77
N TYR A 49 2.15 -3.23 -16.71
CA TYR A 49 2.84 -2.52 -17.80
C TYR A 49 3.43 -1.21 -17.31
N ILE A 50 4.63 -0.88 -17.78
CA ILE A 50 5.39 0.31 -17.34
C ILE A 50 4.61 1.62 -17.54
N TYR A 51 3.75 1.70 -18.54
CA TYR A 51 2.94 2.91 -18.83
C TYR A 51 1.78 3.12 -17.85
N ASP A 52 1.40 2.07 -17.11
CA ASP A 52 0.32 2.11 -16.12
C ASP A 52 0.82 2.43 -14.70
N ILE A 53 2.13 2.68 -14.53
CA ILE A 53 2.70 3.01 -13.22
C ILE A 53 2.16 4.35 -12.76
N MET A 54 1.46 4.33 -11.63
CA MET A 54 0.93 5.50 -10.92
C MET A 54 1.92 6.03 -9.88
N PHE A 55 2.50 5.10 -9.12
CA PHE A 55 3.42 5.40 -8.01
C PHE A 55 4.56 4.39 -7.97
N THR A 56 5.73 4.83 -7.50
CA THR A 56 6.84 3.96 -7.10
C THR A 56 7.05 4.09 -5.60
N TYR A 57 7.10 2.97 -4.89
CA TYR A 57 7.44 2.89 -3.47
C TYR A 57 8.88 2.40 -3.34
N TYR A 58 9.74 3.22 -2.77
CA TYR A 58 11.15 2.88 -2.53
C TYR A 58 11.68 3.61 -1.30
N ASN A 59 12.37 2.89 -0.39
CA ASN A 59 12.97 3.43 0.83
C ASN A 59 12.01 4.32 1.64
N ASN A 60 10.79 3.82 1.90
CA ASN A 60 9.72 4.52 2.63
C ASN A 60 9.24 5.83 1.98
N ASN A 61 9.62 6.09 0.74
CA ASN A 61 9.11 7.20 -0.05
C ASN A 61 8.13 6.68 -1.11
N ILE A 62 7.13 7.49 -1.40
CA ILE A 62 6.24 7.29 -2.55
C ILE A 62 6.56 8.39 -3.57
N TYR A 63 6.90 7.97 -4.76
CA TYR A 63 7.28 8.82 -5.88
C TYR A 63 6.16 8.86 -6.91
N ASN A 64 6.07 9.97 -7.62
CA ASN A 64 5.16 10.11 -8.74
C ASN A 64 5.61 9.22 -9.91
N ARG A 65 4.69 8.42 -10.45
CA ARG A 65 4.94 7.53 -11.58
C ARG A 65 6.17 6.63 -11.38
N ASN A 66 6.89 6.34 -12.47
CA ASN A 66 8.09 5.48 -12.47
C ASN A 66 9.37 6.29 -12.20
N SER A 67 9.39 7.02 -11.10
CA SER A 67 10.52 7.85 -10.67
C SER A 67 11.12 7.37 -9.35
N THR A 68 12.37 7.74 -9.11
CA THR A 68 13.07 7.64 -7.83
C THR A 68 13.87 8.90 -7.52
N TYR A 69 13.64 10.01 -8.27
CA TYR A 69 14.27 11.29 -8.02
C TYR A 69 13.63 12.00 -6.81
N SER A 70 14.46 12.66 -6.01
CA SER A 70 13.99 13.35 -4.79
C SER A 70 12.95 14.45 -5.07
N SER A 71 13.00 15.07 -6.25
CA SER A 71 12.00 16.05 -6.71
C SER A 71 10.60 15.47 -6.91
N ASP A 72 10.52 14.17 -7.15
CA ASP A 72 9.28 13.47 -7.48
C ASP A 72 8.66 12.76 -6.28
N ILE A 73 9.20 12.96 -5.08
CA ILE A 73 8.64 12.42 -3.84
C ILE A 73 7.31 13.10 -3.56
N ILE A 74 6.23 12.32 -3.58
CA ILE A 74 4.89 12.75 -3.18
C ILE A 74 4.81 12.81 -1.66
N CYS A 75 5.24 11.73 -1.01
CA CYS A 75 5.28 11.68 0.44
C CYS A 75 6.36 10.71 0.95
N LYS A 76 6.79 10.97 2.18
CA LYS A 76 7.76 10.17 2.93
C LYS A 76 7.10 9.59 4.17
N TYR A 77 7.20 8.27 4.34
CA TYR A 77 6.58 7.57 5.47
C TYR A 77 7.62 7.21 6.53
N ILE A 78 7.48 7.77 7.73
CA ILE A 78 8.38 7.52 8.86
C ILE A 78 7.57 7.40 10.14
N ASN A 79 7.79 6.32 10.91
CA ASN A 79 7.22 6.13 12.26
C ASN A 79 5.69 6.34 12.31
N GLY A 80 4.97 5.77 11.35
CA GLY A 80 3.51 5.90 11.29
C GLY A 80 3.00 7.23 10.72
N LYS A 81 3.86 8.14 10.27
CA LYS A 81 3.46 9.44 9.72
C LYS A 81 3.90 9.58 8.28
N CYS A 82 3.04 10.13 7.46
CA CYS A 82 3.35 10.51 6.09
C CYS A 82 3.55 12.02 6.00
N TYR A 83 4.71 12.42 5.55
CA TYR A 83 5.11 13.81 5.39
C TYR A 83 5.02 14.22 3.93
N LYS A 84 4.64 15.46 3.66
CA LYS A 84 4.57 16.03 2.32
C LYS A 84 5.96 16.08 1.67
N GLY A 85 6.07 15.54 0.46
CA GLY A 85 7.33 15.50 -0.27
C GLY A 85 8.44 14.79 0.54
N ASN A 86 9.64 15.35 0.51
CA ASN A 86 10.79 14.86 1.27
C ASN A 86 10.95 15.53 2.65
N SER A 87 9.89 16.10 3.20
CA SER A 87 9.92 16.77 4.50
C SER A 87 10.00 15.77 5.67
N THR A 88 10.43 16.28 6.83
CA THR A 88 10.37 15.59 8.14
C THR A 88 9.82 16.53 9.22
N TYR A 89 9.35 17.73 8.85
CA TYR A 89 8.78 18.68 9.79
C TYR A 89 7.36 18.29 10.18
N ILE A 90 7.03 18.45 11.46
CA ILE A 90 5.71 18.08 12.01
C ILE A 90 4.56 18.84 11.36
N SER A 91 4.80 20.07 10.90
CA SER A 91 3.84 20.87 10.15
C SER A 91 3.47 20.29 8.79
N ASP A 92 4.30 19.42 8.24
CA ASP A 92 4.14 18.85 6.92
C ASP A 92 3.55 17.43 6.96
N VAL A 93 3.09 16.97 8.14
CA VAL A 93 2.40 15.68 8.27
C VAL A 93 1.07 15.75 7.55
N LEU A 94 0.91 14.92 6.52
CA LEU A 94 -0.32 14.77 5.76
C LEU A 94 -1.33 13.90 6.50
N TRP A 95 -0.84 12.79 7.08
CA TRP A 95 -1.65 11.86 7.85
C TRP A 95 -0.79 11.03 8.81
N THR A 96 -1.43 10.51 9.86
CA THR A 96 -0.83 9.65 10.88
C THR A 96 -1.56 8.30 10.89
N TYR A 97 -0.83 7.19 10.82
CA TYR A 97 -1.34 5.85 11.04
C TYR A 97 -1.08 5.44 12.50
N HIS A 98 -2.15 5.11 13.20
CA HIS A 98 -2.09 4.63 14.57
C HIS A 98 -3.27 3.69 14.89
N ASN A 99 -3.00 2.52 15.46
CA ASN A 99 -4.02 1.54 15.87
C ASN A 99 -5.03 1.21 14.75
N ASN A 100 -4.54 0.84 13.57
CA ASN A 100 -5.33 0.50 12.40
C ASN A 100 -6.23 1.65 11.86
N ARG A 101 -5.96 2.87 12.26
CA ARG A 101 -6.66 4.07 11.81
C ARG A 101 -5.70 5.08 11.22
N ILE A 102 -6.20 5.81 10.27
CA ILE A 102 -5.50 6.90 9.61
C ILE A 102 -6.19 8.20 10.00
N TYR A 103 -5.42 9.13 10.51
CA TYR A 103 -5.87 10.42 11.01
C TYR A 103 -5.34 11.55 10.15
N LYS A 104 -6.11 12.61 9.99
CA LYS A 104 -5.70 13.81 9.26
C LYS A 104 -4.56 14.51 10.00
N GLY A 105 -3.49 14.85 9.27
CA GLY A 105 -2.33 15.55 9.82
C GLY A 105 -1.65 14.78 10.94
N ASN A 106 -1.11 15.52 11.91
CA ASN A 106 -0.44 14.97 13.09
C ASN A 106 -1.41 14.74 14.25
N SER A 107 -2.54 14.11 13.99
CA SER A 107 -3.57 13.81 14.99
C SER A 107 -3.65 12.32 15.31
N THR A 108 -4.24 12.00 16.46
CA THR A 108 -4.69 10.67 16.87
C THR A 108 -6.09 10.72 17.52
N TYR A 109 -6.76 11.87 17.43
CA TYR A 109 -8.13 12.04 17.93
C TYR A 109 -9.12 11.36 16.98
N ILE A 110 -10.11 10.67 17.55
CA ILE A 110 -11.10 9.92 16.78
C ILE A 110 -11.92 10.80 15.82
N SER A 111 -12.13 12.06 16.14
CA SER A 111 -12.78 13.06 15.29
C SER A 111 -12.02 13.32 13.98
N ASP A 112 -10.71 13.06 13.96
CA ASP A 112 -9.83 13.30 12.83
C ASP A 112 -9.55 12.01 12.05
N CYS A 113 -10.21 10.90 12.41
CA CYS A 113 -10.08 9.63 11.73
C CYS A 113 -10.70 9.72 10.33
N ILE A 114 -9.88 9.50 9.31
CA ILE A 114 -10.29 9.55 7.90
C ILE A 114 -10.48 8.16 7.29
N LEU A 115 -9.70 7.16 7.74
CA LEU A 115 -9.80 5.77 7.28
C LEU A 115 -9.57 4.80 8.44
N THR A 116 -10.17 3.62 8.33
CA THR A 116 -9.88 2.46 9.19
C THR A 116 -9.46 1.28 8.31
N VAL A 117 -8.42 0.55 8.72
CA VAL A 117 -7.92 -0.64 8.01
C VAL A 117 -8.16 -1.88 8.87
N ALA A 118 -8.97 -2.80 8.40
CA ALA A 118 -9.26 -4.05 9.11
C ALA A 118 -9.69 -5.16 8.12
N ASN A 119 -9.35 -6.41 8.42
CA ASN A 119 -9.83 -7.61 7.69
C ASN A 119 -9.68 -7.51 6.16
N ASN A 120 -8.54 -7.05 5.67
CA ASN A 120 -8.27 -6.83 4.25
C ASN A 120 -9.19 -5.78 3.56
N HIS A 121 -9.78 -4.91 4.36
CA HIS A 121 -10.59 -3.79 3.87
C HIS A 121 -10.07 -2.46 4.40
N VAL A 122 -10.29 -1.42 3.61
CA VAL A 122 -10.16 -0.02 4.02
C VAL A 122 -11.55 0.58 4.07
N TYR A 123 -11.91 1.13 5.20
CA TYR A 123 -13.20 1.75 5.49
C TYR A 123 -13.08 3.26 5.54
N GLN A 124 -14.13 3.95 5.16
CA GLN A 124 -14.23 5.40 5.34
C GLN A 124 -14.42 5.77 6.81
N GLY A 125 -13.65 6.73 7.28
CA GLY A 125 -13.75 7.23 8.66
C GLY A 125 -13.41 6.20 9.73
N ASN A 126 -14.02 6.37 10.92
CA ASN A 126 -13.91 5.45 12.04
C ASN A 126 -15.01 4.38 11.98
N SER A 127 -15.05 3.60 10.91
CA SER A 127 -16.07 2.58 10.67
C SER A 127 -15.47 1.21 10.40
N THR A 128 -16.26 0.17 10.59
CA THR A 128 -16.01 -1.20 10.16
C THR A 128 -17.26 -1.84 9.56
N TYR A 129 -18.26 -1.04 9.20
CA TYR A 129 -19.47 -1.51 8.53
C TYR A 129 -19.20 -1.77 7.05
N SER A 130 -19.82 -2.82 6.50
CA SER A 130 -19.63 -3.21 5.09
C SER A 130 -20.04 -2.12 4.08
N SER A 131 -20.99 -1.27 4.44
CA SER A 131 -21.39 -0.10 3.65
C SER A 131 -20.28 0.95 3.46
N ASP A 132 -19.32 0.97 4.37
CA ASP A 132 -18.27 1.99 4.43
C ASP A 132 -16.96 1.50 3.85
N ILE A 133 -16.95 0.28 3.27
CA ILE A 133 -15.76 -0.25 2.58
C ILE A 133 -15.53 0.53 1.30
N ILE A 134 -14.38 1.18 1.20
CA ILE A 134 -13.93 1.90 0.01
C ILE A 134 -12.96 1.09 -0.83
N MET A 135 -12.25 0.14 -0.20
CA MET A 135 -11.26 -0.71 -0.89
C MET A 135 -11.15 -2.06 -0.20
N THR A 136 -11.08 -3.11 -0.99
CA THR A 136 -10.67 -4.46 -0.60
C THR A 136 -9.31 -4.78 -1.21
N TYR A 137 -8.40 -5.43 -0.47
CA TYR A 137 -7.08 -5.79 -0.97
C TYR A 137 -6.73 -7.25 -0.67
N GLU A 138 -5.93 -7.82 -1.55
CA GLU A 138 -5.38 -9.17 -1.41
C GLU A 138 -4.17 -9.14 -0.47
N CYS A 139 -3.20 -9.87 -0.61
CA CYS A 139 -1.94 -10.04 0.09
C CYS A 139 -1.38 -8.78 0.81
N TYR A 140 -0.18 -8.93 1.36
CA TYR A 140 0.55 -7.83 2.00
C TYR A 140 0.87 -6.69 1.03
N ILE A 141 0.48 -5.48 1.40
CA ILE A 141 0.82 -4.21 0.76
C ILE A 141 1.41 -3.29 1.84
N PRO A 142 2.52 -2.57 1.59
CA PRO A 142 3.01 -1.58 2.53
C PRO A 142 1.92 -0.58 2.91
N MET A 143 1.76 -0.29 4.20
CA MET A 143 0.65 0.54 4.71
C MET A 143 0.57 1.90 4.03
N SER A 144 1.71 2.55 3.78
CA SER A 144 1.75 3.84 3.09
C SER A 144 1.23 3.77 1.65
N VAL A 145 1.50 2.66 0.96
CA VAL A 145 0.97 2.41 -0.40
C VAL A 145 -0.53 2.19 -0.36
N LEU A 146 -1.00 1.35 0.55
CA LEU A 146 -2.42 1.07 0.72
C LEU A 146 -3.22 2.35 1.00
N ILE A 147 -2.71 3.20 1.90
CA ILE A 147 -3.37 4.45 2.29
C ILE A 147 -3.43 5.43 1.11
N ILE A 148 -2.33 5.64 0.36
CA ILE A 148 -2.35 6.59 -0.75
C ILE A 148 -3.29 6.12 -1.87
N CYS A 149 -3.35 4.80 -2.12
CA CYS A 149 -4.30 4.24 -3.08
C CYS A 149 -5.75 4.45 -2.63
N ALA A 150 -6.06 4.19 -1.36
CA ALA A 150 -7.39 4.40 -0.80
C ALA A 150 -7.82 5.87 -0.83
N MET A 151 -6.91 6.80 -0.56
CA MET A 151 -7.18 8.24 -0.63
C MET A 151 -7.45 8.74 -2.05
N ASN A 152 -6.89 8.07 -3.07
CA ASN A 152 -7.17 8.41 -4.47
C ASN A 152 -8.52 7.88 -4.97
N LEU A 153 -9.23 7.03 -4.20
CA LEU A 153 -10.56 6.53 -4.53
C LEU A 153 -11.69 7.38 -3.94
N GLN A 154 -11.38 8.30 -3.04
CA GLN A 154 -12.32 9.25 -2.44
C GLN A 154 -12.47 10.49 -3.34
#